data_6d9d40c1738bdf6959b961dc4c2ab757
#
_entry.id   6d9d40c1738bdf6959b961dc4c2ab757
#
_cell.length_a   1.000
_cell.length_b   1.000
_cell.length_c   1.000
_cell.angle_alpha   90.00
_cell.angle_beta   90.00
_cell.angle_gamma   90.00
#
_symmetry.space_group_name_H-M   'P 1'
#
loop_
_entity.id
_entity.type
_entity.pdbx_description
1 polymer ?
#
loop_
_entity_poly.entity_id
_entity_poly.type
_entity_poly.pdbx_seq_one_letter_code
_entity_poly.pdbx_strand_id
1 'polypeptide(L)'
;MMLKASGADKVLQHNEFSRWAKRHAHEVAGWSSRALVFGRNSLRDQKYIYGSAYTPAGQSEARKLLGLKKFLQDFTLMGEKDTIEVILWQDYMVYGALFGIADKVAEQLRDINPDLFAEVMDYDYTTMHQLLFQTRLLSAAITNSKASVAAEAAQQSARGFGGGTSFGGGGGFSGGGFG
;
A
#
# COMPACT_ATOMS: atom_id res chain seq x y z
N MET A 1 -8.15 0.02 -15.25
CA MET A 1 -6.71 0.37 -15.25
C MET A 1 -5.85 -0.77 -15.82
N MET A 2 -5.91 -1.97 -15.27
CA MET A 2 -5.07 -3.08 -15.74
C MET A 2 -5.26 -3.41 -17.21
N LEU A 3 -6.50 -3.45 -17.71
CA LEU A 3 -6.81 -3.64 -19.15
C LEU A 3 -6.29 -2.50 -20.05
N LYS A 4 -6.13 -1.30 -19.54
CA LYS A 4 -5.51 -0.19 -20.27
C LYS A 4 -3.99 -0.27 -20.31
N ALA A 5 -3.41 -0.94 -19.32
CA ALA A 5 -1.97 -1.12 -19.20
C ALA A 5 -1.46 -2.33 -20.01
N SER A 6 -2.30 -3.34 -20.26
CA SER A 6 -1.94 -4.62 -20.86
C SER A 6 -1.75 -4.62 -22.40
N GLY A 7 -1.76 -3.48 -23.04
CA GLY A 7 -1.51 -3.43 -24.49
C GLY A 7 -2.59 -4.12 -25.34
N ALA A 8 -2.23 -4.50 -26.57
CA ALA A 8 -3.15 -5.06 -27.57
C ALA A 8 -3.52 -6.53 -27.30
N ASP A 9 -2.65 -7.29 -26.65
CA ASP A 9 -2.82 -8.72 -26.32
C ASP A 9 -3.71 -8.95 -25.10
N LYS A 10 -4.06 -7.87 -24.35
CA LYS A 10 -4.85 -7.89 -23.12
C LYS A 10 -4.23 -8.74 -21.99
N VAL A 11 -2.96 -9.12 -22.11
CA VAL A 11 -2.20 -9.81 -21.08
C VAL A 11 -1.29 -8.80 -20.38
N LEU A 12 -1.46 -8.64 -19.07
CA LEU A 12 -0.64 -7.72 -18.28
C LEU A 12 0.75 -8.32 -18.03
N GLN A 13 1.72 -7.90 -18.81
CA GLN A 13 3.09 -8.34 -18.70
C GLN A 13 3.86 -7.61 -17.59
N HIS A 14 5.02 -8.17 -17.26
CA HIS A 14 5.94 -7.60 -16.29
C HIS A 14 6.29 -6.14 -16.65
N ASN A 15 6.17 -5.23 -15.69
CA ASN A 15 6.44 -3.79 -15.83
C ASN A 15 5.47 -2.97 -16.71
N GLU A 16 4.51 -3.58 -17.41
CA GLU A 16 3.56 -2.80 -18.21
C GLU A 16 2.72 -1.87 -17.36
N PHE A 17 2.18 -2.38 -16.24
CA PHE A 17 1.44 -1.53 -15.30
C PHE A 17 2.31 -0.41 -14.73
N SER A 18 3.54 -0.70 -14.35
CA SER A 18 4.46 0.31 -13.81
C SER A 18 4.78 1.41 -14.82
N ARG A 19 5.01 1.05 -16.08
CA ARG A 19 5.23 2.02 -17.17
C ARG A 19 3.98 2.83 -17.48
N TRP A 20 2.82 2.19 -17.50
CA TRP A 20 1.55 2.85 -17.71
C TRP A 20 1.22 3.79 -16.56
N ALA A 21 1.34 3.34 -15.31
CA ALA A 21 1.07 4.11 -14.10
C ALA A 21 1.95 5.36 -13.99
N LYS A 22 3.21 5.28 -14.41
CA LYS A 22 4.12 6.45 -14.47
C LYS A 22 3.60 7.55 -15.41
N ARG A 23 3.00 7.16 -16.54
CA ARG A 23 2.42 8.11 -17.51
C ARG A 23 1.02 8.61 -17.12
N HIS A 24 0.31 7.87 -16.27
CA HIS A 24 -1.05 8.13 -15.84
C HIS A 24 -1.17 8.29 -14.31
N ALA A 25 -0.15 8.94 -13.72
CA ALA A 25 -0.03 9.04 -12.26
C ALA A 25 -1.28 9.62 -11.58
N HIS A 26 -1.89 10.65 -12.18
CA HIS A 26 -3.13 11.25 -11.67
C HIS A 26 -4.32 10.27 -11.68
N GLU A 27 -4.47 9.46 -12.74
CA GLU A 27 -5.54 8.45 -12.82
C GLU A 27 -5.36 7.38 -11.73
N VAL A 28 -4.13 6.91 -11.54
CA VAL A 28 -3.77 5.90 -10.53
C VAL A 28 -3.96 6.45 -9.11
N ALA A 29 -3.45 7.64 -8.83
CA ALA A 29 -3.60 8.31 -7.54
C ALA A 29 -5.08 8.57 -7.21
N GLY A 30 -5.85 9.05 -8.18
CA GLY A 30 -7.29 9.28 -8.03
C GLY A 30 -8.06 7.99 -7.74
N TRP A 31 -7.73 6.89 -8.43
CA TRP A 31 -8.32 5.59 -8.14
C TRP A 31 -7.98 5.12 -6.70
N SER A 32 -6.73 5.20 -6.32
CA SER A 32 -6.28 4.82 -4.97
C SER A 32 -6.99 5.64 -3.88
N SER A 33 -7.16 6.95 -4.11
CA SER A 33 -7.87 7.82 -3.17
C SER A 33 -9.34 7.42 -3.03
N ARG A 34 -10.03 7.12 -4.14
CA ARG A 34 -11.42 6.63 -4.10
C ARG A 34 -11.54 5.30 -3.37
N ALA A 35 -10.61 4.36 -3.58
CA ALA A 35 -10.60 3.07 -2.89
C ALA A 35 -10.44 3.26 -1.36
N LEU A 36 -9.57 4.18 -0.92
CA LEU A 36 -9.41 4.51 0.50
C LEU A 36 -10.68 5.17 1.09
N VAL A 37 -11.33 6.06 0.35
CA VAL A 37 -12.59 6.68 0.78
C VAL A 37 -13.68 5.62 0.93
N PHE A 38 -13.79 4.72 -0.06
CA PHE A 38 -14.74 3.60 0.00
C PHE A 38 -14.51 2.72 1.24
N GLY A 39 -13.26 2.30 1.48
CA GLY A 39 -12.90 1.50 2.66
C GLY A 39 -13.23 2.22 3.97
N ARG A 40 -12.91 3.53 4.07
CA ARG A 40 -13.24 4.34 5.26
C ARG A 40 -14.75 4.44 5.49
N ASN A 41 -15.52 4.63 4.43
CA ASN A 41 -16.99 4.68 4.54
C ASN A 41 -17.53 3.34 5.01
N SER A 42 -17.06 2.22 4.47
CA SER A 42 -17.44 0.88 4.91
C SER A 42 -17.17 0.66 6.40
N LEU A 43 -15.99 1.08 6.90
CA LEU A 43 -15.67 0.99 8.33
C LEU A 43 -16.57 1.87 9.21
N ARG A 44 -16.99 3.04 8.69
CA ARG A 44 -17.94 3.93 9.38
C ARG A 44 -19.34 3.33 9.42
N ASP A 45 -19.82 2.77 8.32
CA ASP A 45 -21.14 2.13 8.22
C ASP A 45 -21.24 0.94 9.17
N GLN A 46 -20.13 0.19 9.34
CA GLN A 46 -20.00 -0.90 10.30
C GLN A 46 -19.72 -0.42 11.73
N LYS A 47 -19.69 0.91 11.98
CA LYS A 47 -19.44 1.51 13.28
C LYS A 47 -18.09 1.17 13.91
N TYR A 48 -17.09 0.82 13.09
CA TYR A 48 -15.73 0.58 13.58
C TYR A 48 -14.94 1.88 13.76
N ILE A 49 -15.31 2.95 13.04
CA ILE A 49 -14.70 4.27 13.19
C ILE A 49 -15.77 5.36 13.33
N TYR A 50 -15.41 6.42 14.07
CA TYR A 50 -16.14 7.67 14.14
C TYR A 50 -15.18 8.83 13.85
N GLY A 51 -15.42 9.57 12.77
CA GLY A 51 -14.44 10.54 12.27
C GLY A 51 -13.13 9.86 11.85
N SER A 52 -12.04 10.17 12.55
CA SER A 52 -10.71 9.55 12.36
C SER A 52 -10.35 8.56 13.49
N ALA A 53 -11.18 8.44 14.51
CA ALA A 53 -10.91 7.61 15.68
C ALA A 53 -11.60 6.24 15.58
N TYR A 54 -10.95 5.22 16.15
CA TYR A 54 -11.58 3.91 16.31
C TYR A 54 -12.60 3.94 17.45
N THR A 55 -13.76 3.33 17.22
CA THR A 55 -14.70 2.99 18.29
C THR A 55 -14.14 1.83 19.14
N PRO A 56 -14.71 1.53 20.33
CA PRO A 56 -14.31 0.34 21.10
C PRO A 56 -14.41 -0.96 20.28
N ALA A 57 -15.44 -1.11 19.45
CA ALA A 57 -15.58 -2.25 18.54
C ALA A 57 -14.45 -2.26 17.48
N GLY A 58 -14.16 -1.11 16.87
CA GLY A 58 -13.06 -0.98 15.90
C GLY A 58 -11.69 -1.25 16.52
N GLN A 59 -11.45 -0.83 17.76
CA GLN A 59 -10.22 -1.16 18.49
C GLN A 59 -10.09 -2.66 18.75
N SER A 60 -11.21 -3.32 19.08
CA SER A 60 -11.23 -4.77 19.28
C SER A 60 -10.84 -5.51 17.99
N GLU A 61 -11.46 -5.15 16.87
CA GLU A 61 -11.13 -5.76 15.57
C GLU A 61 -9.69 -5.46 15.13
N ALA A 62 -9.22 -4.24 15.31
CA ALA A 62 -7.84 -3.88 15.00
C ALA A 62 -6.83 -4.71 15.83
N ARG A 63 -7.12 -4.97 17.11
CA ARG A 63 -6.27 -5.83 17.95
C ARG A 63 -6.25 -7.28 17.46
N LYS A 64 -7.39 -7.82 17.02
CA LYS A 64 -7.46 -9.18 16.44
C LYS A 64 -6.59 -9.28 15.17
N LEU A 65 -6.68 -8.29 14.27
CA LEU A 65 -5.85 -8.24 13.07
C LEU A 65 -4.36 -8.10 13.38
N LEU A 66 -3.99 -7.29 14.36
CA LEU A 66 -2.60 -7.18 14.82
C LEU A 66 -2.10 -8.48 15.47
N GLY A 67 -2.97 -9.15 16.24
CA GLY A 67 -2.70 -10.47 16.81
C GLY A 67 -2.47 -11.51 15.72
N LEU A 68 -3.33 -11.55 14.69
CA LEU A 68 -3.16 -12.43 13.53
C LEU A 68 -1.86 -12.13 12.78
N LYS A 69 -1.53 -10.87 12.54
CA LYS A 69 -0.26 -10.49 11.92
C LYS A 69 0.93 -11.03 12.70
N LYS A 70 0.92 -10.83 14.02
CA LYS A 70 1.98 -11.33 14.90
C LYS A 70 2.04 -12.86 14.87
N PHE A 71 0.91 -13.54 14.98
CA PHE A 71 0.81 -14.99 14.87
C PHE A 71 1.45 -15.49 13.55
N LEU A 72 1.07 -14.91 12.40
CA LEU A 72 1.63 -15.29 11.11
C LEU A 72 3.14 -14.99 11.00
N GLN A 73 3.66 -14.02 11.74
CA GLN A 73 5.09 -13.73 11.78
C GLN A 73 5.89 -14.72 12.64
N ASP A 74 5.29 -15.19 13.71
CA ASP A 74 5.95 -16.00 14.74
C ASP A 74 5.65 -17.50 14.60
N PHE A 75 4.78 -17.86 13.66
CA PHE A 75 4.25 -19.22 13.51
C PHE A 75 5.32 -20.31 13.37
N THR A 76 6.43 -20.00 12.66
CA THR A 76 7.58 -20.93 12.54
C THR A 76 8.31 -21.21 13.85
N LEU A 77 8.15 -20.34 14.85
CA LEU A 77 8.79 -20.50 16.16
C LEU A 77 8.02 -21.46 17.08
N MET A 78 6.76 -21.72 16.76
CA MET A 78 5.94 -22.68 17.51
C MET A 78 6.16 -24.07 16.93
N GLY A 79 6.97 -24.88 17.62
CA GLY A 79 7.35 -26.23 17.19
C GLY A 79 6.23 -27.28 17.14
N GLU A 80 4.98 -26.89 17.28
CA GLU A 80 3.80 -27.75 17.18
C GLU A 80 3.32 -27.79 15.73
N LYS A 81 3.82 -28.81 15.02
CA LYS A 81 3.53 -29.08 13.61
C LYS A 81 2.22 -29.87 13.41
N ASP A 82 1.29 -29.81 14.35
CA ASP A 82 0.01 -30.52 14.22
C ASP A 82 -0.89 -29.78 13.22
N THR A 83 -1.27 -30.53 12.22
CA THR A 83 -2.29 -30.30 11.17
C THR A 83 -3.16 -29.06 11.38
N ILE A 84 -2.61 -27.89 11.05
CA ILE A 84 -3.47 -26.74 10.82
C ILE A 84 -4.24 -27.05 9.54
N GLU A 85 -5.56 -27.02 9.67
CA GLU A 85 -6.45 -27.38 8.58
C GLU A 85 -6.07 -26.63 7.30
N VAL A 86 -5.93 -27.37 6.22
CA VAL A 86 -5.59 -26.93 4.85
C VAL A 86 -6.33 -25.65 4.45
N ILE A 87 -7.61 -25.55 4.84
CA ILE A 87 -8.51 -24.43 4.55
C ILE A 87 -7.98 -23.10 5.11
N LEU A 88 -7.33 -23.10 6.28
CA LEU A 88 -6.83 -21.88 6.92
C LEU A 88 -5.63 -21.27 6.20
N TRP A 89 -4.86 -22.06 5.47
CA TRP A 89 -3.68 -21.56 4.76
C TRP A 89 -4.01 -20.61 3.61
N GLN A 90 -5.13 -20.81 2.92
CA GLN A 90 -5.59 -19.88 1.89
C GLN A 90 -5.87 -18.50 2.51
N ASP A 91 -6.58 -18.48 3.65
CA ASP A 91 -6.84 -17.24 4.38
C ASP A 91 -5.54 -16.61 4.91
N TYR A 92 -4.61 -17.41 5.42
CA TYR A 92 -3.32 -16.93 5.90
C TYR A 92 -2.50 -16.29 4.77
N MET A 93 -2.56 -16.81 3.54
CA MET A 93 -1.92 -16.19 2.39
C MET A 93 -2.55 -14.85 2.02
N VAL A 94 -3.89 -14.73 2.07
CA VAL A 94 -4.60 -13.47 1.83
C VAL A 94 -4.19 -12.43 2.88
N TYR A 95 -4.25 -12.77 4.17
CA TYR A 95 -3.81 -11.87 5.23
C TYR A 95 -2.31 -11.59 5.17
N GLY A 96 -1.50 -12.58 4.84
CA GLY A 96 -0.06 -12.40 4.61
C GLY A 96 0.23 -11.35 3.53
N ALA A 97 -0.52 -11.39 2.42
CA ALA A 97 -0.42 -10.40 1.35
C ALA A 97 -0.86 -9.00 1.83
N LEU A 98 -1.97 -8.89 2.57
CA LEU A 98 -2.45 -7.63 3.15
C LEU A 98 -1.44 -7.01 4.14
N PHE A 99 -0.78 -7.84 4.94
CA PHE A 99 0.22 -7.40 5.91
C PHE A 99 1.63 -7.22 5.33
N GLY A 100 1.83 -7.59 4.06
CA GLY A 100 3.14 -7.52 3.39
C GLY A 100 4.15 -8.60 3.84
N ILE A 101 3.67 -9.73 4.36
CA ILE A 101 4.46 -10.86 4.89
C ILE A 101 4.15 -12.19 4.19
N ALA A 102 3.51 -12.15 3.01
CA ALA A 102 3.05 -13.36 2.32
C ALA A 102 4.19 -14.33 1.96
N ASP A 103 5.39 -13.82 1.61
CA ASP A 103 6.53 -14.73 1.34
C ASP A 103 6.89 -15.54 2.58
N LYS A 104 6.92 -14.88 3.75
CA LYS A 104 7.21 -15.58 5.00
C LYS A 104 6.17 -16.65 5.30
N VAL A 105 4.88 -16.35 5.08
CA VAL A 105 3.79 -17.32 5.25
C VAL A 105 3.92 -18.48 4.28
N ALA A 106 4.26 -18.21 3.01
CA ALA A 106 4.48 -19.25 2.00
C ALA A 106 5.69 -20.15 2.32
N GLU A 107 6.81 -19.58 2.78
CA GLU A 107 7.97 -20.32 3.23
C GLU A 107 7.63 -21.24 4.41
N GLN A 108 6.88 -20.72 5.38
CA GLN A 108 6.44 -21.48 6.54
C GLN A 108 5.60 -22.69 6.15
N LEU A 109 4.62 -22.49 5.24
CA LEU A 109 3.77 -23.58 4.74
C LEU A 109 4.60 -24.65 4.03
N ARG A 110 5.52 -24.23 3.14
CA ARG A 110 6.42 -25.16 2.43
C ARG A 110 7.28 -25.95 3.40
N ASP A 111 7.83 -25.31 4.43
CA ASP A 111 8.75 -25.94 5.37
C ASP A 111 8.04 -26.91 6.32
N ILE A 112 6.74 -26.67 6.60
CA ILE A 112 5.91 -27.57 7.42
C ILE A 112 5.50 -28.80 6.62
N ASN A 113 4.97 -28.61 5.42
CA ASN A 113 4.50 -29.70 4.56
C ASN A 113 4.57 -29.29 3.08
N PRO A 114 5.63 -29.69 2.34
CA PRO A 114 5.76 -29.40 0.92
C PRO A 114 4.64 -29.97 0.04
N ASP A 115 4.13 -31.16 0.39
CA ASP A 115 3.07 -31.82 -0.37
C ASP A 115 1.74 -31.10 -0.16
N LEU A 116 1.48 -30.66 1.07
CA LEU A 116 0.30 -29.87 1.40
C LEU A 116 0.30 -28.51 0.67
N PHE A 117 1.47 -27.92 0.45
CA PHE A 117 1.57 -26.67 -0.30
C PHE A 117 1.02 -26.83 -1.72
N ALA A 118 1.36 -27.90 -2.41
CA ALA A 118 0.88 -28.19 -3.76
C ALA A 118 -0.62 -28.53 -3.78
N GLU A 119 -1.14 -29.15 -2.72
CA GLU A 119 -2.56 -29.50 -2.58
C GLU A 119 -3.46 -28.30 -2.26
N VAL A 120 -2.98 -27.41 -1.38
CA VAL A 120 -3.74 -26.21 -0.94
C VAL A 120 -3.74 -25.10 -1.96
N MET A 121 -2.63 -24.97 -2.67
CA MET A 121 -2.45 -23.96 -3.70
C MET A 121 -2.62 -24.61 -5.06
N ASP A 122 -3.58 -24.12 -5.84
CA ASP A 122 -3.77 -24.56 -7.24
C ASP A 122 -2.57 -24.28 -8.16
N TYR A 123 -1.43 -23.87 -7.57
CA TYR A 123 -0.20 -23.52 -8.29
C TYR A 123 1.04 -23.87 -7.47
N ASP A 124 2.14 -24.10 -8.17
CA ASP A 124 3.43 -24.38 -7.56
C ASP A 124 4.01 -23.14 -6.81
N TYR A 125 5.00 -23.37 -5.97
CA TYR A 125 5.66 -22.34 -5.18
C TYR A 125 6.29 -21.23 -6.05
N THR A 126 6.80 -21.57 -7.23
CA THR A 126 7.38 -20.60 -8.18
C THR A 126 6.34 -19.65 -8.71
N THR A 127 5.18 -20.17 -9.12
CA THR A 127 4.04 -19.37 -9.58
C THR A 127 3.54 -18.44 -8.47
N MET A 128 3.45 -18.94 -7.24
CA MET A 128 3.09 -18.10 -6.09
C MET A 128 4.07 -16.95 -5.88
N HIS A 129 5.36 -17.20 -5.87
CA HIS A 129 6.38 -16.15 -5.76
C HIS A 129 6.25 -15.11 -6.87
N GLN A 130 5.97 -15.53 -8.09
CA GLN A 130 5.73 -14.62 -9.21
C GLN A 130 4.49 -13.74 -8.95
N LEU A 131 3.38 -14.29 -8.47
CA LEU A 131 2.17 -13.54 -8.13
C LEU A 131 2.44 -12.51 -7.02
N LEU A 132 3.14 -12.91 -5.95
CA LEU A 132 3.51 -12.00 -4.86
C LEU A 132 4.42 -10.88 -5.34
N PHE A 133 5.39 -11.19 -6.19
CA PHE A 133 6.27 -10.20 -6.81
C PHE A 133 5.48 -9.20 -7.68
N GLN A 134 4.54 -9.67 -8.51
CA GLN A 134 3.66 -8.81 -9.31
C GLN A 134 2.79 -7.91 -8.41
N THR A 135 2.24 -8.45 -7.34
CA THR A 135 1.46 -7.67 -6.36
C THR A 135 2.29 -6.54 -5.74
N ARG A 136 3.56 -6.79 -5.42
CA ARG A 136 4.49 -5.76 -4.93
C ARG A 136 4.76 -4.69 -5.95
N LEU A 137 4.98 -5.07 -7.21
CA LEU A 137 5.19 -4.10 -8.30
C LEU A 137 3.96 -3.21 -8.50
N LEU A 138 2.76 -3.78 -8.44
CA LEU A 138 1.51 -3.02 -8.52
C LEU A 138 1.39 -2.02 -7.35
N SER A 139 1.66 -2.47 -6.13
CA SER A 139 1.62 -1.63 -4.94
C SER A 139 2.65 -0.50 -4.99
N ALA A 140 3.88 -0.80 -5.44
CA ALA A 140 4.93 0.19 -5.63
C ALA A 140 4.54 1.22 -6.70
N ALA A 141 3.96 0.80 -7.82
CA ALA A 141 3.52 1.69 -8.88
C ALA A 141 2.42 2.66 -8.40
N ILE A 142 1.46 2.17 -7.60
CA ILE A 142 0.41 2.99 -7.00
C ILE A 142 1.02 4.01 -6.02
N THR A 143 1.93 3.58 -5.15
CA THR A 143 2.60 4.44 -4.18
C THR A 143 3.42 5.53 -4.87
N ASN A 144 4.19 5.17 -5.90
CA ASN A 144 4.99 6.10 -6.68
C ASN A 144 4.11 7.12 -7.43
N SER A 145 2.99 6.69 -7.99
CA SER A 145 2.03 7.61 -8.64
C SER A 145 1.47 8.62 -7.66
N LYS A 146 1.12 8.21 -6.44
CA LYS A 146 0.65 9.13 -5.38
C LYS A 146 1.74 10.13 -4.98
N ALA A 147 2.98 9.67 -4.82
CA ALA A 147 4.11 10.52 -4.48
C ALA A 147 4.41 11.54 -5.59
N SER A 148 4.35 11.14 -6.86
CA SER A 148 4.53 12.01 -8.00
C SER A 148 3.49 13.13 -8.03
N VAL A 149 2.20 12.80 -7.90
CA VAL A 149 1.11 13.78 -7.87
C VAL A 149 1.24 14.74 -6.69
N ALA A 150 1.62 14.24 -5.51
CA ALA A 150 1.84 15.09 -4.35
C ALA A 150 3.02 16.05 -4.54
N ALA A 151 4.11 15.59 -5.17
CA ALA A 151 5.28 16.42 -5.48
C ALA A 151 4.93 17.53 -6.50
N GLU A 152 4.16 17.21 -7.53
CA GLU A 152 3.67 18.20 -8.51
C GLU A 152 2.81 19.28 -7.83
N ALA A 153 1.88 18.88 -6.95
CA ALA A 153 1.05 19.81 -6.20
C ALA A 153 1.89 20.73 -5.28
N ALA A 154 2.91 20.19 -4.62
CA ALA A 154 3.82 20.97 -3.79
C ALA A 154 4.63 21.99 -4.60
N GLN A 155 5.11 21.59 -5.79
CA GLN A 155 5.83 22.50 -6.69
C GLN A 155 4.94 23.63 -7.23
N GLN A 156 3.67 23.33 -7.57
CA GLN A 156 2.72 24.34 -8.01
C GLN A 156 2.40 25.33 -6.89
N SER A 157 2.24 24.88 -5.66
CA SER A 157 2.03 25.75 -4.49
C SER A 157 3.24 26.67 -4.24
N ALA A 158 4.47 26.13 -4.39
CA ALA A 158 5.69 26.90 -4.21
C ALA A 158 5.86 27.99 -5.30
N ARG A 159 5.42 27.71 -6.53
CA ARG A 159 5.46 28.68 -7.64
C ARG A 159 4.39 29.77 -7.52
N GLY A 160 3.25 29.46 -6.92
CA GLY A 160 2.16 30.42 -6.69
C GLY A 160 2.46 31.47 -5.61
N PHE A 161 3.41 31.21 -4.71
CA PHE A 161 3.83 32.14 -3.65
C PHE A 161 4.98 33.09 -4.06
N GLY A 162 5.54 32.93 -5.26
CA GLY A 162 6.66 33.71 -5.78
C GLY A 162 6.28 34.91 -6.66
N GLY A 163 5.02 35.36 -6.64
CA GLY A 163 4.52 36.47 -7.44
C GLY A 163 4.14 37.67 -6.60
N GLY A 164 5.06 38.60 -6.37
CA GLY A 164 4.75 40.00 -6.12
C GLY A 164 4.79 40.45 -4.64
N THR A 165 5.90 40.95 -4.21
CA THR A 165 6.00 42.31 -3.66
C THR A 165 7.47 42.75 -3.74
N SER A 166 7.82 43.26 -4.89
CA SER A 166 8.90 44.24 -5.02
C SER A 166 8.37 45.53 -4.37
N PHE A 167 8.53 45.66 -3.07
CA PHE A 167 8.49 46.97 -2.42
C PHE A 167 9.86 47.60 -2.54
N GLY A 168 10.06 48.32 -3.64
CA GLY A 168 11.04 49.37 -3.76
C GLY A 168 10.63 50.49 -2.81
N GLY A 169 11.32 50.62 -1.71
CA GLY A 169 11.25 51.71 -0.77
C GLY A 169 12.67 52.17 -0.44
N GLY A 170 13.22 52.98 -1.31
CA GLY A 170 14.38 53.78 -0.99
C GLY A 170 14.03 54.79 0.11
N GLY A 171 14.78 54.84 1.19
CA GLY A 171 14.71 55.81 2.27
C GLY A 171 16.10 55.91 2.89
N GLY A 172 16.93 56.74 2.29
CA GLY A 172 18.17 57.16 2.91
C GLY A 172 17.85 58.00 4.15
N PHE A 173 18.50 57.74 5.30
CA PHE A 173 18.71 58.67 6.36
C PHE A 173 20.21 58.75 6.66
N SER A 174 20.76 59.84 6.12
CA SER A 174 21.98 60.50 6.50
C SER A 174 21.73 61.38 7.73
N GLY A 175 22.70 61.48 8.58
CA GLY A 175 22.76 62.48 9.61
C GLY A 175 22.97 61.81 10.97
N GLY A 176 24.05 62.04 11.57
CA GLY A 176 24.69 63.17 12.07
C GLY A 176 24.99 62.96 13.52
N GLY A 177 26.16 63.00 13.96
CA GLY A 177 26.99 63.10 15.05
C GLY A 177 26.45 63.82 16.28
N PHE A 178 27.20 63.74 17.25
CA PHE A 178 27.48 64.41 18.51
C PHE A 178 27.55 63.43 19.67
N GLY A 179 28.69 63.48 20.29
CA GLY A 179 29.09 63.84 21.61
C GLY A 179 30.01 62.79 22.23
#